data_c11f8eef5f45e94480b76d3d85c90759
#
_entry.id   c11f8eef5f45e94480b76d3d85c90759
#
_cell.length_a   1.000
_cell.length_b   1.000
_cell.length_c   1.000
_cell.angle_alpha   90.00
_cell.angle_beta   90.00
_cell.angle_gamma   90.00
#
_symmetry.space_group_name_H-M   'P 1'
#
loop_
_entity.id
_entity.type
_entity.pdbx_description
1 polymer ?
#
loop_
_entity_poly.entity_id
_entity_poly.type
_entity_poly.pdbx_seq_one_letter_code
_entity_poly.pdbx_strand_id
1 'polypeptide(L)'
;MPTVHTSERDVDDLTILRLYGDLAASPEDTELETFKSVLVALMNRGRREIAINLAGTRLVDAEGLGELVSGLKRARHLGGRMALIAPAERVKKLLAVTKLDTVFRLFASEQEAIERWSREPHRPERREPPADRQPLNSACI
;
A
#
# COMPACT_ATOMS: atom_id res chain seq x y z
N MET A 1 -4.76 -6.34 -23.74
CA MET A 1 -5.42 -7.11 -22.69
C MET A 1 -5.12 -6.51 -21.35
N PRO A 2 -6.10 -6.39 -20.54
CA PRO A 2 -5.80 -5.92 -19.18
C PRO A 2 -5.01 -6.99 -18.48
N THR A 3 -4.03 -6.56 -17.77
CA THR A 3 -3.14 -7.48 -17.11
C THR A 3 -3.26 -7.40 -15.60
N VAL A 4 -4.04 -6.46 -15.08
CA VAL A 4 -4.21 -6.32 -13.65
C VAL A 4 -5.66 -6.61 -13.28
N HIS A 5 -5.82 -7.53 -12.36
CA HIS A 5 -7.14 -7.84 -11.79
C HIS A 5 -7.05 -7.66 -10.30
N THR A 6 -8.14 -7.27 -9.69
CA THR A 6 -8.18 -7.09 -8.25
C THR A 6 -9.38 -7.83 -7.68
N SER A 7 -9.25 -8.28 -6.44
CA SER A 7 -10.39 -8.75 -5.68
C SER A 7 -10.24 -8.24 -4.26
N GLU A 8 -11.36 -8.10 -3.58
CA GLU A 8 -11.40 -7.51 -2.25
C GLU A 8 -11.97 -8.48 -1.25
N ARG A 9 -11.45 -8.41 -0.05
CA ARG A 9 -11.97 -9.19 1.06
C ARG A 9 -11.92 -8.31 2.30
N ASP A 10 -13.06 -8.14 2.94
CA ASP A 10 -13.12 -7.32 4.16
C ASP A 10 -13.12 -8.24 5.37
N VAL A 11 -12.26 -7.92 6.34
CA VAL A 11 -12.21 -8.62 7.61
C VAL A 11 -12.22 -7.53 8.66
N ASP A 12 -13.39 -7.31 9.27
CA ASP A 12 -13.59 -6.22 10.21
C ASP A 12 -13.22 -4.90 9.53
N ASP A 13 -12.31 -4.14 10.08
CA ASP A 13 -11.92 -2.86 9.50
C ASP A 13 -10.87 -3.00 8.42
N LEU A 14 -10.30 -4.18 8.25
CA LEU A 14 -9.24 -4.39 7.29
C LEU A 14 -9.82 -4.81 5.95
N THR A 15 -9.36 -4.16 4.89
CA THR A 15 -9.68 -4.58 3.53
C THR A 15 -8.42 -5.18 2.92
N ILE A 16 -8.51 -6.42 2.48
CA ILE A 16 -7.41 -7.05 1.76
C ILE A 16 -7.70 -6.92 0.29
N LEU A 17 -6.83 -6.23 -0.41
CA LEU A 17 -6.95 -6.04 -1.84
C LEU A 17 -5.94 -6.96 -2.51
N ARG A 18 -6.44 -7.98 -3.20
CA ARG A 18 -5.57 -8.89 -3.92
C ARG A 18 -5.31 -8.35 -5.31
N LEU A 19 -4.06 -8.29 -5.68
CA LEU A 19 -3.65 -7.74 -6.96
C LEU A 19 -3.03 -8.85 -7.79
N TYR A 20 -3.56 -9.05 -8.97
CA TYR A 20 -3.05 -10.07 -9.89
C TYR A 20 -2.55 -9.38 -11.14
N GLY A 21 -1.33 -9.69 -11.54
CA GLY A 21 -0.71 -9.07 -12.69
C GLY A 21 0.38 -8.10 -12.29
N ASP A 22 1.03 -7.53 -13.27
CA ASP A 22 2.16 -6.63 -13.02
C ASP A 22 1.67 -5.24 -12.68
N LEU A 23 2.33 -4.62 -11.74
CA LEU A 23 2.03 -3.24 -11.38
C LEU A 23 3.13 -2.37 -11.99
N ALA A 24 2.99 -2.07 -13.25
CA ALA A 24 4.03 -1.42 -14.01
C ALA A 24 3.43 -0.56 -15.10
N ALA A 25 4.20 0.42 -15.55
CA ALA A 25 3.77 1.28 -16.63
C ALA A 25 3.63 0.46 -17.92
N SER A 26 2.62 0.79 -18.69
CA SER A 26 2.40 0.17 -19.98
C SER A 26 2.05 1.26 -20.99
N PRO A 27 2.13 0.95 -22.27
CA PRO A 27 1.77 1.97 -23.26
C PRO A 27 0.35 2.49 -23.09
N GLU A 28 -0.56 1.68 -22.58
CA GLU A 28 -1.94 2.08 -22.37
C GLU A 28 -2.19 2.68 -21.01
N ASP A 29 -1.23 2.57 -20.09
CA ASP A 29 -1.37 3.08 -18.73
C ASP A 29 -2.58 2.54 -18.00
N THR A 30 -3.07 1.35 -18.38
CA THR A 30 -4.30 0.85 -17.79
C THR A 30 -4.08 0.15 -16.46
N GLU A 31 -2.91 -0.48 -16.29
CA GLU A 31 -2.64 -1.21 -15.06
C GLU A 31 -2.57 -0.29 -13.86
N LEU A 32 -1.80 0.78 -13.99
CA LEU A 32 -1.64 1.71 -12.89
C LEU A 32 -2.92 2.48 -12.63
N GLU A 33 -3.64 2.85 -13.68
CA GLU A 33 -4.91 3.55 -13.51
C GLU A 33 -5.93 2.65 -12.83
N THR A 34 -5.97 1.37 -13.19
CA THR A 34 -6.87 0.44 -12.55
C THR A 34 -6.60 0.33 -11.06
N PHE A 35 -5.33 0.16 -10.69
CA PHE A 35 -4.95 0.06 -9.30
C PHE A 35 -5.32 1.33 -8.54
N LYS A 36 -4.98 2.47 -9.09
CA LYS A 36 -5.26 3.75 -8.47
C LYS A 36 -6.76 3.94 -8.27
N SER A 37 -7.55 3.61 -9.29
CA SER A 37 -9.00 3.77 -9.20
C SER A 37 -9.60 2.91 -8.11
N VAL A 38 -9.12 1.67 -7.99
CA VAL A 38 -9.62 0.78 -6.96
C VAL A 38 -9.29 1.31 -5.57
N LEU A 39 -8.06 1.77 -5.37
CA LEU A 39 -7.67 2.32 -4.08
C LEU A 39 -8.49 3.55 -3.72
N VAL A 40 -8.65 4.46 -4.66
CA VAL A 40 -9.42 5.67 -4.40
C VAL A 40 -10.87 5.32 -4.06
N ALA A 41 -11.44 4.35 -4.79
CA ALA A 41 -12.81 3.94 -4.51
C ALA A 41 -12.96 3.34 -3.12
N LEU A 42 -11.99 2.52 -2.70
CA LEU A 42 -12.02 1.96 -1.35
C LEU A 42 -11.98 3.05 -0.30
N MET A 43 -11.08 4.00 -0.47
CA MET A 43 -10.93 5.06 0.50
C MET A 43 -12.14 5.98 0.53
N ASN A 44 -12.78 6.19 -0.62
CA ASN A 44 -13.99 7.00 -0.68
C ASN A 44 -15.16 6.32 0.02
N ARG A 45 -15.11 4.98 0.16
CA ARG A 45 -16.13 4.26 0.91
C ARG A 45 -15.79 4.15 2.39
N GLY A 46 -14.73 4.83 2.82
CA GLY A 46 -14.34 4.81 4.21
C GLY A 46 -13.40 3.68 4.59
N ARG A 47 -12.93 2.90 3.62
CA ARG A 47 -11.99 1.81 3.90
C ARG A 47 -10.58 2.40 3.91
N ARG A 48 -10.00 2.51 5.07
CA ARG A 48 -8.69 3.16 5.23
C ARG A 48 -7.61 2.23 5.76
N GLU A 49 -7.99 1.03 6.22
CA GLU A 49 -7.05 0.02 6.69
C GLU A 49 -6.94 -0.98 5.58
N ILE A 50 -5.89 -0.91 4.79
CA ILE A 50 -5.80 -1.66 3.54
C ILE A 50 -4.51 -2.46 3.51
N ALA A 51 -4.62 -3.74 3.20
CA ALA A 51 -3.46 -4.60 2.98
C ALA A 51 -3.50 -5.06 1.53
N ILE A 52 -2.43 -4.79 0.79
CA ILE A 52 -2.34 -5.14 -0.61
C ILE A 52 -1.63 -6.50 -0.72
N ASN A 53 -2.32 -7.50 -1.22
CA ASN A 53 -1.72 -8.82 -1.38
C ASN A 53 -1.06 -8.88 -2.74
N LEU A 54 0.25 -9.01 -2.74
CA LEU A 54 1.05 -9.01 -3.95
C LEU A 54 1.52 -10.40 -4.35
N ALA A 55 0.92 -11.46 -3.79
CA ALA A 55 1.33 -12.81 -4.14
C ALA A 55 1.15 -13.11 -5.63
N GLY A 56 0.17 -12.48 -6.26
CA GLY A 56 -0.09 -12.65 -7.69
C GLY A 56 0.61 -11.62 -8.57
N THR A 57 1.52 -10.84 -8.01
CA THR A 57 2.19 -9.76 -8.73
C THR A 57 3.68 -10.05 -8.76
N ARG A 58 4.23 -10.26 -9.94
CA ARG A 58 5.64 -10.58 -10.04
C ARG A 58 6.52 -9.38 -10.31
N LEU A 59 5.96 -8.34 -10.87
CA LEU A 59 6.74 -7.18 -11.26
C LEU A 59 6.08 -5.90 -10.76
N VAL A 60 6.88 -5.07 -10.12
CA VAL A 60 6.48 -3.72 -9.75
C VAL A 60 7.63 -2.84 -10.21
N ASP A 61 7.37 -1.93 -11.14
CA ASP A 61 8.42 -1.02 -11.59
C ASP A 61 8.37 0.27 -10.76
N ALA A 62 9.19 1.23 -11.12
CA ALA A 62 9.27 2.48 -10.36
C ALA A 62 7.93 3.21 -10.31
N GLU A 63 7.18 3.17 -11.40
CA GLU A 63 5.89 3.84 -11.42
C GLU A 63 4.87 3.09 -10.58
N GLY A 64 4.91 1.76 -10.63
CA GLY A 64 4.05 0.96 -9.76
C GLY A 64 4.37 1.19 -8.30
N LEU A 65 5.65 1.25 -7.98
CA LEU A 65 6.06 1.54 -6.62
C LEU A 65 5.56 2.92 -6.18
N GLY A 66 5.61 3.88 -7.10
CA GLY A 66 5.09 5.21 -6.82
C GLY A 66 3.61 5.19 -6.47
N GLU A 67 2.84 4.34 -7.16
CA GLU A 67 1.42 4.23 -6.85
C GLU A 67 1.19 3.61 -5.47
N LEU A 68 2.01 2.63 -5.10
CA LEU A 68 1.92 2.06 -3.76
C LEU A 68 2.22 3.11 -2.70
N VAL A 69 3.25 3.91 -2.92
CA VAL A 69 3.61 4.96 -1.98
C VAL A 69 2.53 6.03 -1.91
N SER A 70 1.96 6.41 -3.04
CA SER A 70 0.88 7.38 -3.06
C SER A 70 -0.32 6.87 -2.27
N GLY A 71 -0.63 5.58 -2.43
CA GLY A 71 -1.72 4.97 -1.66
C GLY A 71 -1.46 5.01 -0.17
N LEU A 72 -0.22 4.70 0.22
CA LEU A 72 0.16 4.73 1.63
C LEU A 72 0.00 6.14 2.21
N LYS A 73 0.47 7.14 1.48
CA LYS A 73 0.36 8.51 1.94
C LYS A 73 -1.10 8.92 2.09
N ARG A 74 -1.92 8.53 1.13
CA ARG A 74 -3.34 8.86 1.19
C ARG A 74 -4.01 8.18 2.37
N ALA A 75 -3.69 6.89 2.60
CA ALA A 75 -4.26 6.17 3.73
C ALA A 75 -3.88 6.84 5.05
N ARG A 76 -2.61 7.21 5.19
CA ARG A 76 -2.16 7.88 6.40
C ARG A 76 -2.83 9.23 6.59
N HIS A 77 -2.99 9.96 5.52
CA HIS A 77 -3.65 11.25 5.57
C HIS A 77 -5.09 11.11 6.07
N LEU A 78 -5.73 9.99 5.75
CA LEU A 78 -7.09 9.72 6.19
C LEU A 78 -7.15 9.04 7.56
N GLY A 79 -6.01 8.88 8.20
CA GLY A 79 -5.97 8.25 9.51
C GLY A 79 -5.91 6.74 9.48
N GLY A 80 -5.58 6.17 8.35
CA GLY A 80 -5.53 4.72 8.20
C GLY A 80 -4.12 4.18 8.05
N ARG A 81 -4.03 2.94 7.62
CA ARG A 81 -2.76 2.23 7.47
C ARG A 81 -2.77 1.42 6.18
N MET A 82 -1.58 1.13 5.68
CA MET A 82 -1.45 0.27 4.53
C MET A 82 -0.31 -0.71 4.73
N ALA A 83 -0.54 -1.96 4.34
CA ALA A 83 0.45 -3.01 4.43
C ALA A 83 0.55 -3.73 3.10
N LEU A 84 1.64 -4.49 2.94
CA LEU A 84 1.83 -5.34 1.78
C LEU A 84 1.94 -6.78 2.26
N ILE A 85 1.32 -7.69 1.53
CA ILE A 85 1.31 -9.10 1.88
C ILE A 85 2.00 -9.90 0.79
N ALA A 86 2.91 -10.76 1.19
CA ALA A 86 3.55 -11.75 0.33
C ALA A 86 4.19 -11.15 -0.93
N PRO A 87 4.96 -10.06 -0.81
CA PRO A 87 5.64 -9.54 -2.01
C PRO A 87 6.64 -10.56 -2.53
N ALA A 88 6.73 -10.68 -3.85
CA ALA A 88 7.71 -11.57 -4.47
C ALA A 88 9.13 -11.10 -4.11
N GLU A 89 10.10 -12.03 -4.23
CA GLU A 89 11.48 -11.69 -3.88
C GLU A 89 11.98 -10.47 -4.62
N ARG A 90 11.65 -10.37 -5.88
CA ARG A 90 12.07 -9.24 -6.69
C ARG A 90 11.49 -7.94 -6.15
N VAL A 91 10.25 -7.98 -5.70
CA VAL A 91 9.59 -6.81 -5.13
C VAL A 91 10.19 -6.48 -3.77
N LYS A 92 10.48 -7.51 -2.97
CA LYS A 92 11.13 -7.28 -1.68
C LYS A 92 12.49 -6.60 -1.86
N LYS A 93 13.25 -7.02 -2.85
CA LYS A 93 14.55 -6.39 -3.09
C LYS A 93 14.39 -4.94 -3.49
N LEU A 94 13.39 -4.65 -4.30
CA LEU A 94 13.14 -3.27 -4.69
C LEU A 94 12.77 -2.43 -3.48
N LEU A 95 11.93 -2.97 -2.60
CA LEU A 95 11.56 -2.26 -1.38
C LEU A 95 12.78 -2.01 -0.50
N ALA A 96 13.67 -3.00 -0.40
CA ALA A 96 14.85 -2.85 0.44
C ALA A 96 15.81 -1.80 -0.12
N VAL A 97 16.04 -1.82 -1.42
CA VAL A 97 16.95 -0.88 -2.05
C VAL A 97 16.43 0.56 -1.91
N THR A 98 15.13 0.74 -1.98
CA THR A 98 14.54 2.05 -1.85
C THR A 98 14.22 2.41 -0.40
N LYS A 99 14.50 1.50 0.54
CA LYS A 99 14.23 1.66 1.97
C LYS A 99 12.76 1.79 2.30
N LEU A 100 11.92 1.36 1.39
CA LEU A 100 10.47 1.39 1.62
C LEU A 100 9.99 0.22 2.45
N ASP A 101 10.86 -0.79 2.64
CA ASP A 101 10.53 -1.90 3.54
C ASP A 101 10.43 -1.45 5.00
N THR A 102 10.92 -0.26 5.32
CA THR A 102 10.75 0.28 6.66
C THR A 102 9.51 1.13 6.78
N VAL A 103 8.89 1.46 5.66
CA VAL A 103 7.72 2.34 5.63
C VAL A 103 6.44 1.53 5.55
N PHE A 104 6.45 0.47 4.75
CA PHE A 104 5.30 -0.42 4.65
C PHE A 104 5.38 -1.52 5.68
N ARG A 105 4.24 -1.89 6.26
CA ARG A 105 4.16 -3.13 7.04
C ARG A 105 4.16 -4.27 6.06
N LEU A 106 4.96 -5.30 6.33
CA LEU A 106 5.08 -6.45 5.44
C LEU A 106 4.64 -7.70 6.19
N PHE A 107 3.76 -8.48 5.57
CA PHE A 107 3.29 -9.74 6.14
C PHE A 107 3.54 -10.85 5.13
N ALA A 108 3.77 -12.04 5.62
CA ALA A 108 4.04 -13.17 4.76
C ALA A 108 2.77 -13.75 4.15
N SER A 109 1.62 -13.56 4.77
CA SER A 109 0.36 -14.14 4.31
C SER A 109 -0.80 -13.31 4.78
N GLU A 110 -1.96 -13.55 4.17
CA GLU A 110 -3.18 -12.88 4.62
C GLU A 110 -3.52 -13.29 6.04
N GLN A 111 -3.28 -14.55 6.37
CA GLN A 111 -3.56 -15.03 7.72
C GLN A 111 -2.74 -14.24 8.74
N GLU A 112 -1.47 -14.08 8.48
CA GLU A 112 -0.61 -13.32 9.38
C GLU A 112 -1.09 -11.88 9.49
N ALA A 113 -1.45 -11.28 8.36
CA ALA A 113 -1.92 -9.90 8.36
C ALA A 113 -3.17 -9.76 9.22
N ILE A 114 -4.12 -10.66 9.05
CA ILE A 114 -5.36 -10.60 9.81
C ILE A 114 -5.08 -10.73 11.30
N GLU A 115 -4.24 -11.68 11.68
CA GLU A 115 -3.96 -11.91 13.08
C GLU A 115 -3.22 -10.75 13.71
N ARG A 116 -2.24 -10.24 13.02
CA ARG A 116 -1.43 -9.18 13.59
C ARG A 116 -2.12 -7.84 13.55
N TRP A 117 -2.97 -7.62 12.56
CA TRP A 117 -3.67 -6.36 12.46
C TRP A 117 -4.54 -6.12 13.67
N SER A 118 -5.26 -7.13 14.13
CA SER A 118 -6.13 -6.95 15.27
C SER A 118 -5.37 -6.78 16.56
N ARG A 119 -4.13 -7.29 16.64
CA ARG A 119 -3.34 -7.12 17.86
C ARG A 119 -2.63 -5.79 17.93
N GLU A 120 -2.34 -5.20 16.80
CA GLU A 120 -1.58 -3.96 16.78
C GLU A 120 -2.54 -2.81 16.79
N PRO A 121 -2.54 -2.01 17.84
CA PRO A 121 -3.48 -0.91 17.89
C PRO A 121 -3.16 0.07 16.78
N HIS A 122 -4.22 0.61 16.21
CA HIS A 122 -4.05 1.65 15.23
C HIS A 122 -3.56 2.90 15.94
N ARG A 123 -2.48 3.48 15.46
CA ARG A 123 -2.01 4.72 16.00
C ARG A 123 -2.23 5.74 14.96
N PRO A 124 -3.05 6.72 15.22
CA PRO A 124 -3.14 7.82 14.30
C PRO A 124 -1.74 8.40 14.16
N GLU A 125 -1.47 8.88 13.06
CA GLU A 125 -0.19 9.34 12.84
C GLU A 125 0.15 10.40 13.65
N ARG A 126 0.96 10.29 14.38
CA ARG A 126 1.36 11.21 15.17
C ARG A 126 2.13 11.96 14.46
N ARG A 127 1.85 12.20 14.23
CA ARG A 127 2.33 12.48 13.72
C ARG A 127 3.34 12.83 13.58
N GLU A 128 3.64 12.92 13.43
CA GLU A 128 4.42 12.97 13.35
C GLU A 128 4.77 13.85 13.24
N PRO A 129 4.98 14.37 13.46
CA PRO A 129 5.18 15.03 13.40
C PRO A 129 5.45 15.73 12.95
N PRO A 130 5.68 15.83 13.13
CA PRO A 130 5.93 16.29 12.62
C PRO A 130 6.50 16.72 11.89
N ALA A 131 6.64 16.43 12.10
CA ALA A 131 7.17 16.68 11.50
C ALA A 131 7.48 17.34 10.90
N ASP A 132 7.53 17.04 11.20
CA ASP A 132 7.67 17.46 10.69
C ASP A 132 7.82 18.27 10.54
N ARG A 133 7.86 18.28 11.16
CA ARG A 133 7.97 18.86 10.93
C ARG A 133 8.40 19.57 10.63
N GLN A 134 8.61 19.38 10.95
CA GLN A 134 9.01 19.88 10.46
C GLN A 134 9.25 20.56 10.10
N PRO A 135 9.38 20.80 10.68
CA PRO A 135 9.68 21.36 10.14
C PRO A 135 10.06 21.89 9.70
N LEU A 136 10.22 21.68 10.13
CA LEU A 136 10.60 22.12 9.46
C LEU A 136 10.84 22.59 8.93
N ASN A 137 10.94 22.36 9.43
CA ASN A 137 11.23 22.67 8.65
C ASN A 137 11.29 23.09 8.15
N SER A 138 11.08 22.85 8.67
CA SER A 138 11.17 23.17 7.97
C SER A 138 11.34 23.66 7.53
N ALA A 139 11.28 23.47 8.06
CA ALA A 139 11.41 23.78 7.47
C ALA A 139 11.45 24.16 7.12
N CYS A 140 11.50 23.99 7.54
CA CYS A 140 11.54 24.18 7.01
C CYS A 140 11.50 24.46 6.72
N ILE A 141 11.60 24.35 7.15
CA ILE A 141 11.57 24.45 6.64
C ILE A 141 11.65 24.71 6.17
#